data_0b7638995528269916f1e9e298e5a1a7
#
_entry.id   0b7638995528269916f1e9e298e5a1a7
#
_cell.length_a   1.000
_cell.length_b   1.000
_cell.length_c   1.000
_cell.angle_alpha   90.00
_cell.angle_beta   90.00
_cell.angle_gamma   90.00
#
_symmetry.space_group_name_H-M   'P 1'
#
loop_
_entity.id
_entity.type
_entity.pdbx_description
1 polymer ?
#
loop_
_entity_poly.entity_id
_entity_poly.type
_entity_poly.pdbx_seq_one_letter_code
_entity_poly.pdbx_strand_id
1 'polypeptide(L)'
;MKLLKFSLPSLLFILAIGLLSANETIFNGKDLTGWSAEDMSYWSVQDGAIVGTKGGQKIPSNQFLWYDKKVSDFKLTLKVKQVPFAANAGIQFRSMREPNGHAIGYQADIGKGWWGALYHEHGRKILAKNKDTAGKHLNPEKWNKYEILAVGHRIWLAINGNITVALRDPIGELEGQISLQVHGGMPQKVIYRDLTLERNPQVKMLGMNEAALDKILKLAPKGFIKPKGK
;
A
#
# COMPACT_ATOMS: atom_id res chain seq x y z
N MET A 1 54.61 -40.52 32.74
CA MET A 1 53.83 -39.28 33.00
C MET A 1 53.23 -38.79 31.68
N LYS A 2 51.97 -39.15 31.42
CA LYS A 2 51.27 -38.79 30.18
C LYS A 2 50.50 -37.46 30.40
N LEU A 3 50.86 -36.41 29.65
CA LEU A 3 50.12 -35.15 29.64
C LEU A 3 48.83 -35.33 28.84
N LEU A 4 47.67 -35.14 29.49
CA LEU A 4 46.37 -34.97 28.83
C LEU A 4 46.29 -33.55 28.26
N LYS A 5 46.12 -33.45 26.93
CA LYS A 5 45.77 -32.20 26.27
C LYS A 5 44.26 -32.03 26.31
N PHE A 6 43.76 -31.02 27.07
CA PHE A 6 42.37 -30.59 27.00
C PHE A 6 42.21 -29.63 25.83
N SER A 7 41.41 -30.03 24.86
CA SER A 7 40.96 -29.17 23.77
C SER A 7 39.68 -28.45 24.20
N LEU A 8 39.71 -27.11 24.32
CA LEU A 8 38.52 -26.30 24.50
C LEU A 8 37.78 -26.16 23.15
N PRO A 9 36.46 -26.39 23.08
CA PRO A 9 35.71 -26.06 21.89
C PRO A 9 35.51 -24.54 21.80
N SER A 10 35.93 -23.95 20.71
CA SER A 10 35.66 -22.54 20.36
C SER A 10 34.17 -22.38 20.07
N LEU A 11 33.45 -21.76 20.99
CA LEU A 11 32.04 -21.39 20.81
C LEU A 11 31.97 -20.17 19.86
N LEU A 12 31.63 -20.42 18.61
CA LEU A 12 31.42 -19.37 17.62
C LEU A 12 30.09 -18.70 17.94
N PHE A 13 30.12 -17.52 18.58
CA PHE A 13 28.95 -16.65 18.75
C PHE A 13 28.62 -16.00 17.41
N ILE A 14 27.65 -16.54 16.68
CA ILE A 14 27.06 -15.86 15.51
C ILE A 14 26.17 -14.74 16.05
N LEU A 15 26.71 -13.52 16.04
CA LEU A 15 25.94 -12.31 16.32
C LEU A 15 24.98 -12.10 15.14
N ALA A 16 23.73 -12.50 15.29
CA ALA A 16 22.68 -12.14 14.34
C ALA A 16 22.43 -10.63 14.46
N ILE A 17 23.12 -9.84 13.64
CA ILE A 17 22.83 -8.42 13.47
C ILE A 17 21.45 -8.38 12.78
N GLY A 18 20.40 -8.23 13.56
CA GLY A 18 19.08 -7.91 13.05
C GLY A 18 19.20 -6.55 12.33
N LEU A 19 19.14 -6.56 11.00
CA LEU A 19 19.00 -5.36 10.22
C LEU A 19 17.74 -4.65 10.71
N LEU A 20 17.89 -3.59 11.49
CA LEU A 20 16.80 -2.70 11.84
C LEU A 20 16.25 -2.16 10.51
N SER A 21 15.00 -2.51 10.21
CA SER A 21 14.28 -1.96 9.08
C SER A 21 14.18 -0.45 9.25
N ALA A 22 14.90 0.30 8.42
CA ALA A 22 14.87 1.77 8.46
C ALA A 22 13.63 2.27 7.71
N ASN A 23 12.92 3.23 8.28
CA ASN A 23 11.86 3.95 7.58
C ASN A 23 12.48 4.81 6.46
N GLU A 24 12.11 4.55 5.23
CA GLU A 24 12.48 5.32 4.04
C GLU A 24 11.37 6.34 3.73
N THR A 25 11.71 7.62 3.62
CA THR A 25 10.79 8.62 3.07
C THR A 25 10.85 8.53 1.55
N ILE A 26 9.77 8.05 0.91
CA ILE A 26 9.72 7.80 -0.54
C ILE A 26 9.18 8.98 -1.35
N PHE A 27 8.86 10.09 -0.71
CA PHE A 27 8.53 11.37 -1.33
C PHE A 27 9.21 12.49 -0.55
N ASN A 28 10.00 13.31 -1.25
CA ASN A 28 10.87 14.32 -0.64
C ASN A 28 10.15 15.62 -0.23
N GLY A 29 8.86 15.76 -0.57
CA GLY A 29 8.05 16.96 -0.30
C GLY A 29 8.32 18.15 -1.23
N LYS A 30 9.20 18.01 -2.23
CA LYS A 30 9.65 19.11 -3.10
C LYS A 30 9.30 18.90 -4.57
N ASP A 31 9.55 17.70 -5.08
CA ASP A 31 9.34 17.33 -6.47
C ASP A 31 8.97 15.84 -6.60
N LEU A 32 8.71 15.39 -7.81
CA LEU A 32 8.34 14.02 -8.13
C LEU A 32 9.53 13.13 -8.51
N THR A 33 10.73 13.45 -8.08
CA THR A 33 11.92 12.59 -8.27
C THR A 33 11.68 11.21 -7.67
N GLY A 34 11.91 10.16 -8.46
CA GLY A 34 11.62 8.76 -8.08
C GLY A 34 10.17 8.33 -8.32
N TRP A 35 9.39 9.17 -9.01
CA TRP A 35 8.01 8.92 -9.41
C TRP A 35 7.80 9.24 -10.88
N SER A 36 7.00 8.43 -11.58
CA SER A 36 6.70 8.60 -13.00
C SER A 36 5.23 8.26 -13.31
N ALA A 37 4.68 8.87 -14.35
CA ALA A 37 3.35 8.57 -14.87
C ALA A 37 3.37 8.54 -16.40
N GLU A 38 2.35 7.95 -17.02
CA GLU A 38 2.16 8.05 -18.48
C GLU A 38 1.90 9.50 -18.90
N ASP A 39 1.09 10.22 -18.14
CA ASP A 39 0.87 11.65 -18.30
C ASP A 39 1.13 12.38 -16.97
N MET A 40 2.27 13.05 -16.90
CA MET A 40 2.66 13.84 -15.72
C MET A 40 1.83 15.11 -15.54
N SER A 41 1.03 15.55 -16.52
CA SER A 41 0.22 16.76 -16.42
C SER A 41 -0.90 16.68 -15.35
N TYR A 42 -1.25 15.47 -14.93
CA TYR A 42 -2.19 15.24 -13.83
C TYR A 42 -1.57 15.40 -12.44
N TRP A 43 -0.24 15.44 -12.36
CA TRP A 43 0.50 15.34 -11.10
C TRP A 43 1.36 16.56 -10.84
N SER A 44 1.32 17.06 -9.64
CA SER A 44 2.13 18.20 -9.20
C SER A 44 2.48 18.07 -7.72
N VAL A 45 3.42 18.89 -7.25
CA VAL A 45 3.69 19.07 -5.83
C VAL A 45 3.18 20.44 -5.40
N GLN A 46 2.33 20.45 -4.38
CA GLN A 46 1.77 21.67 -3.78
C GLN A 46 1.84 21.55 -2.26
N ASP A 47 2.37 22.54 -1.57
CA ASP A 47 2.47 22.59 -0.10
C ASP A 47 3.07 21.32 0.53
N GLY A 48 4.13 20.79 -0.09
CA GLY A 48 4.79 19.57 0.39
C GLY A 48 3.99 18.28 0.20
N ALA A 49 3.00 18.27 -0.68
CA ALA A 49 2.17 17.11 -0.97
C ALA A 49 2.10 16.81 -2.48
N ILE A 50 1.96 15.54 -2.84
CA ILE A 50 1.63 15.10 -4.19
C ILE A 50 0.15 15.38 -4.44
N VAL A 51 -0.17 16.05 -5.53
CA VAL A 51 -1.53 16.39 -5.93
C VAL A 51 -1.86 15.75 -7.27
N GLY A 52 -2.89 14.93 -7.31
CA GLY A 52 -3.49 14.35 -8.52
C GLY A 52 -4.79 15.07 -8.86
N THR A 53 -4.86 15.72 -10.04
CA THR A 53 -6.04 16.48 -10.48
C THR A 53 -5.94 16.84 -11.98
N LYS A 54 -7.02 17.31 -12.57
CA LYS A 54 -7.05 17.97 -13.87
C LYS A 54 -7.58 19.42 -13.77
N GLY A 55 -7.19 20.14 -12.70
CA GLY A 55 -7.54 21.54 -12.55
C GLY A 55 -9.05 21.84 -12.54
N GLY A 56 -9.85 20.99 -11.88
CA GLY A 56 -11.31 21.14 -11.82
C GLY A 56 -12.06 20.57 -13.02
N GLN A 57 -11.37 20.03 -14.02
CA GLN A 57 -11.99 19.36 -15.15
C GLN A 57 -12.25 17.88 -14.85
N LYS A 58 -13.19 17.27 -15.61
CA LYS A 58 -13.42 15.83 -15.61
C LYS A 58 -12.14 15.09 -16.03
N ILE A 59 -11.78 14.06 -15.28
CA ILE A 59 -10.65 13.18 -15.60
C ILE A 59 -11.16 12.08 -16.53
N PRO A 60 -10.63 11.93 -17.76
CA PRO A 60 -11.17 10.99 -18.75
C PRO A 60 -11.06 9.52 -18.31
N SER A 61 -9.93 9.14 -17.73
CA SER A 61 -9.60 7.77 -17.31
C SER A 61 -8.76 7.80 -16.05
N ASN A 62 -8.62 6.65 -15.38
CA ASN A 62 -7.73 6.51 -14.24
C ASN A 62 -6.30 6.91 -14.62
N GLN A 63 -5.66 7.69 -13.75
CA GLN A 63 -4.27 8.10 -13.89
C GLN A 63 -3.49 7.59 -12.69
N PHE A 64 -2.27 7.11 -12.95
CA PHE A 64 -1.43 6.48 -11.93
C PHE A 64 -0.06 7.14 -11.89
N LEU A 65 0.38 7.53 -10.69
CA LEU A 65 1.75 7.99 -10.44
C LEU A 65 2.51 6.85 -9.77
N TRP A 66 3.51 6.31 -10.44
CA TRP A 66 4.25 5.13 -10.06
C TRP A 66 5.53 5.46 -9.32
N TYR A 67 5.75 4.84 -8.18
CA TYR A 67 7.05 4.81 -7.51
C TYR A 67 8.00 3.90 -8.28
N ASP A 68 9.20 4.39 -8.60
CA ASP A 68 10.12 3.72 -9.54
C ASP A 68 10.73 2.41 -9.03
N LYS A 69 10.62 2.13 -7.72
CA LYS A 69 11.17 0.91 -7.12
C LYS A 69 10.06 -0.09 -6.78
N LYS A 70 10.37 -1.36 -6.92
CA LYS A 70 9.51 -2.44 -6.46
C LYS A 70 9.59 -2.63 -4.94
N VAL A 71 8.54 -3.22 -4.38
CA VAL A 71 8.42 -3.62 -2.98
C VAL A 71 7.89 -5.04 -2.90
N SER A 72 8.38 -5.81 -1.94
CA SER A 72 7.88 -7.16 -1.61
C SER A 72 7.20 -7.14 -0.24
N ASP A 73 7.93 -7.37 0.83
CA ASP A 73 7.46 -7.22 2.20
C ASP A 73 7.68 -5.77 2.67
N PHE A 74 6.60 -5.09 3.05
CA PHE A 74 6.68 -3.68 3.40
C PHE A 74 5.57 -3.24 4.35
N LYS A 75 5.82 -2.11 5.01
CA LYS A 75 4.80 -1.27 5.63
C LYS A 75 4.86 0.12 5.00
N LEU A 76 3.76 0.54 4.40
CA LEU A 76 3.58 1.89 3.85
C LEU A 76 2.66 2.68 4.78
N THR A 77 3.08 3.88 5.14
CA THR A 77 2.25 4.83 5.88
C THR A 77 2.22 6.15 5.12
N LEU A 78 1.03 6.72 4.99
CA LEU A 78 0.85 8.02 4.35
C LEU A 78 -0.39 8.73 4.87
N LYS A 79 -0.52 10.01 4.54
CA LYS A 79 -1.76 10.77 4.71
C LYS A 79 -2.37 11.09 3.36
N VAL A 80 -3.69 10.95 3.27
CA VAL A 80 -4.45 11.25 2.05
C VAL A 80 -5.64 12.14 2.36
N LYS A 81 -5.93 13.07 1.45
CA LYS A 81 -7.13 13.91 1.46
C LYS A 81 -7.77 13.87 0.07
N GLN A 82 -9.08 13.62 0.03
CA GLN A 82 -9.89 13.53 -1.20
C GLN A 82 -10.90 14.66 -1.24
N VAL A 83 -10.97 15.37 -2.35
CA VAL A 83 -11.91 16.50 -2.59
C VAL A 83 -12.52 16.36 -3.98
N PRO A 84 -13.86 16.26 -4.10
CA PRO A 84 -14.81 16.05 -3.01
C PRO A 84 -14.63 14.68 -2.34
N PHE A 85 -15.02 14.53 -1.10
CA PHE A 85 -14.91 13.28 -0.34
C PHE A 85 -15.60 12.08 -1.02
N ALA A 86 -16.61 12.36 -1.84
CA ALA A 86 -17.36 11.34 -2.59
C ALA A 86 -16.61 10.79 -3.81
N ALA A 87 -15.53 11.46 -4.25
CA ALA A 87 -14.75 11.02 -5.40
C ALA A 87 -13.95 9.74 -5.07
N ASN A 88 -13.34 9.14 -6.11
CA ASN A 88 -12.61 7.89 -6.00
C ASN A 88 -11.13 8.10 -6.31
N ALA A 89 -10.29 7.35 -5.62
CA ALA A 89 -8.85 7.28 -5.78
C ALA A 89 -8.34 5.94 -5.21
N GLY A 90 -7.03 5.72 -5.17
CA GLY A 90 -6.46 4.50 -4.60
C GLY A 90 -4.96 4.57 -4.38
N ILE A 91 -4.47 3.61 -3.63
CA ILE A 91 -3.04 3.36 -3.43
C ILE A 91 -2.79 1.94 -3.93
N GLN A 92 -2.12 1.83 -5.07
CA GLN A 92 -1.70 0.54 -5.61
C GLN A 92 -0.47 0.03 -4.85
N PHE A 93 -0.38 -1.27 -4.65
CA PHE A 93 0.81 -1.90 -4.08
C PHE A 93 0.99 -3.31 -4.61
N ARG A 94 2.24 -3.77 -4.69
CA ARG A 94 2.60 -5.02 -5.34
C ARG A 94 1.92 -5.14 -6.71
N SER A 95 1.81 -4.01 -7.41
CA SER A 95 1.12 -3.93 -8.69
C SER A 95 2.09 -3.84 -9.85
N MET A 96 1.62 -4.28 -11.01
CA MET A 96 2.32 -4.17 -12.28
C MET A 96 1.75 -2.99 -13.07
N ARG A 97 2.64 -2.21 -13.69
CA ARG A 97 2.28 -1.17 -14.64
C ARG A 97 2.10 -1.79 -16.02
N GLU A 98 0.92 -1.58 -16.62
CA GLU A 98 0.65 -1.95 -18.01
C GLU A 98 1.31 -0.95 -18.99
N PRO A 99 1.53 -1.31 -20.27
CA PRO A 99 2.11 -0.41 -21.27
C PRO A 99 1.34 0.90 -21.47
N ASN A 100 0.06 0.92 -21.20
CA ASN A 100 -0.82 2.10 -21.25
C ASN A 100 -0.84 2.90 -19.94
N GLY A 101 0.03 2.60 -18.99
CA GLY A 101 0.14 3.24 -17.69
C GLY A 101 -0.84 2.76 -16.63
N HIS A 102 -1.82 1.92 -16.97
CA HIS A 102 -2.77 1.35 -16.02
C HIS A 102 -2.12 0.36 -15.05
N ALA A 103 -2.84 0.01 -14.00
CA ALA A 103 -2.38 -0.90 -12.95
C ALA A 103 -3.07 -2.26 -13.02
N ILE A 104 -2.30 -3.32 -12.76
CA ILE A 104 -2.82 -4.64 -12.40
C ILE A 104 -2.26 -5.00 -11.03
N GLY A 105 -3.10 -5.35 -10.07
CA GLY A 105 -2.69 -5.78 -8.75
C GLY A 105 -3.52 -5.15 -7.62
N TYR A 106 -2.99 -5.19 -6.41
CA TYR A 106 -3.71 -4.73 -5.23
C TYR A 106 -3.88 -3.22 -5.18
N GLN A 107 -5.09 -2.78 -4.79
CA GLN A 107 -5.42 -1.40 -4.50
C GLN A 107 -6.06 -1.27 -3.12
N ALA A 108 -5.48 -0.44 -2.29
CA ALA A 108 -6.09 0.09 -1.08
C ALA A 108 -6.98 1.27 -1.47
N ASP A 109 -8.30 1.05 -1.43
CA ASP A 109 -9.28 1.96 -2.02
C ASP A 109 -9.52 3.22 -1.20
N ILE A 110 -9.81 4.30 -1.93
CA ILE A 110 -10.19 5.62 -1.43
C ILE A 110 -11.46 6.04 -2.19
N GLY A 111 -12.54 6.37 -1.47
CA GLY A 111 -13.78 6.84 -2.08
C GLY A 111 -15.00 6.52 -1.23
N LYS A 112 -16.10 7.20 -1.47
CA LYS A 112 -17.35 6.99 -0.71
C LYS A 112 -17.81 5.53 -0.83
N GLY A 113 -17.89 4.84 0.30
CA GLY A 113 -18.26 3.41 0.37
C GLY A 113 -17.11 2.43 0.03
N TRP A 114 -15.90 2.96 -0.30
CA TRP A 114 -14.73 2.19 -0.67
C TRP A 114 -13.54 2.39 0.26
N TRP A 115 -13.52 3.46 1.04
CA TRP A 115 -12.43 3.74 1.95
C TRP A 115 -12.03 2.52 2.77
N GLY A 116 -10.76 2.13 2.64
CA GLY A 116 -10.21 0.98 3.35
C GLY A 116 -10.61 -0.39 2.82
N ALA A 117 -11.26 -0.48 1.66
CA ALA A 117 -11.44 -1.74 0.96
C ALA A 117 -10.14 -2.19 0.29
N LEU A 118 -10.01 -3.48 0.04
CA LEU A 118 -8.96 -4.07 -0.80
C LEU A 118 -9.58 -4.53 -2.11
N TYR A 119 -9.11 -3.94 -3.18
CA TYR A 119 -9.49 -4.25 -4.55
C TYR A 119 -8.30 -4.86 -5.29
N HIS A 120 -8.53 -5.60 -6.35
CA HIS A 120 -7.50 -6.08 -7.26
C HIS A 120 -7.81 -5.54 -8.65
N GLU A 121 -7.12 -4.48 -9.02
CA GLU A 121 -7.32 -3.72 -10.26
C GLU A 121 -7.00 -4.59 -11.47
N HIS A 122 -7.83 -4.52 -12.51
CA HIS A 122 -7.76 -5.33 -13.75
C HIS A 122 -7.60 -6.84 -13.53
N GLY A 123 -7.95 -7.34 -12.34
CA GLY A 123 -7.86 -8.76 -11.99
C GLY A 123 -9.09 -9.28 -11.26
N ARG A 124 -8.89 -9.69 -10.00
CA ARG A 124 -9.91 -10.38 -9.19
C ARG A 124 -11.00 -9.47 -8.61
N LYS A 125 -10.91 -8.14 -8.80
CA LYS A 125 -11.86 -7.13 -8.31
C LYS A 125 -11.85 -7.04 -6.77
N ILE A 126 -13.02 -6.97 -6.14
CA ILE A 126 -13.15 -6.81 -4.69
C ILE A 126 -12.64 -8.06 -3.96
N LEU A 127 -11.60 -7.89 -3.13
CA LEU A 127 -11.11 -8.94 -2.25
C LEU A 127 -11.69 -8.80 -0.83
N ALA A 128 -11.82 -7.57 -0.33
CA ALA A 128 -12.50 -7.30 0.93
C ALA A 128 -13.05 -5.87 0.97
N LYS A 129 -14.22 -5.71 1.58
CA LYS A 129 -14.77 -4.38 1.92
C LYS A 129 -14.43 -4.03 3.35
N ASN A 130 -14.26 -2.74 3.62
CA ASN A 130 -14.26 -2.25 4.99
C ASN A 130 -15.63 -2.53 5.61
N LYS A 131 -15.64 -3.08 6.82
CA LYS A 131 -16.89 -3.35 7.54
C LYS A 131 -17.59 -2.07 8.00
N ASP A 132 -16.83 -1.02 8.28
CA ASP A 132 -17.36 0.30 8.63
C ASP A 132 -17.70 1.09 7.37
N THR A 133 -18.76 0.67 6.69
CA THR A 133 -19.30 1.37 5.52
C THR A 133 -19.87 2.75 5.87
N ALA A 134 -20.17 3.01 7.14
CA ALA A 134 -20.65 4.30 7.62
C ALA A 134 -19.52 5.35 7.73
N GLY A 135 -18.26 4.91 7.64
CA GLY A 135 -17.11 5.81 7.62
C GLY A 135 -16.87 6.56 8.94
N LYS A 136 -17.27 5.99 10.08
CA LYS A 136 -17.16 6.63 11.42
C LYS A 136 -15.74 7.07 11.77
N HIS A 137 -14.73 6.42 11.20
CA HIS A 137 -13.32 6.70 11.45
C HIS A 137 -12.70 7.62 10.39
N LEU A 138 -13.50 8.04 9.40
CA LEU A 138 -13.02 8.90 8.32
C LEU A 138 -13.20 10.37 8.66
N ASN A 139 -12.28 11.18 8.15
CA ASN A 139 -12.34 12.63 8.23
C ASN A 139 -12.67 13.18 6.84
N PRO A 140 -13.96 13.48 6.52
CA PRO A 140 -14.34 14.00 5.22
C PRO A 140 -13.56 15.27 4.86
N GLU A 141 -13.00 15.30 3.64
CA GLU A 141 -12.21 16.42 3.09
C GLU A 141 -11.06 16.91 3.98
N LYS A 142 -10.67 16.10 4.97
CA LYS A 142 -9.50 16.32 5.83
C LYS A 142 -8.49 15.18 5.61
N TRP A 143 -7.37 15.29 6.30
CA TRP A 143 -6.34 14.26 6.24
C TRP A 143 -6.79 12.97 6.93
N ASN A 144 -6.64 11.86 6.21
CA ASN A 144 -6.80 10.51 6.73
C ASN A 144 -5.45 9.79 6.67
N LYS A 145 -5.01 9.21 7.79
CA LYS A 145 -3.80 8.39 7.83
C LYS A 145 -4.15 7.00 7.29
N TYR A 146 -3.45 6.57 6.26
CA TYR A 146 -3.56 5.23 5.70
C TYR A 146 -2.31 4.42 6.05
N GLU A 147 -2.48 3.16 6.44
CA GLU A 147 -1.40 2.21 6.73
C GLU A 147 -1.66 0.92 5.96
N ILE A 148 -0.65 0.43 5.24
CA ILE A 148 -0.67 -0.83 4.48
C ILE A 148 0.50 -1.67 4.98
N LEU A 149 0.22 -2.84 5.55
CA LEU A 149 1.23 -3.84 5.92
C LEU A 149 1.02 -5.07 5.06
N ALA A 150 2.04 -5.44 4.28
CA ALA A 150 2.02 -6.62 3.42
C ALA A 150 3.30 -7.43 3.67
N VAL A 151 3.16 -8.65 4.22
CA VAL A 151 4.27 -9.56 4.54
C VAL A 151 3.91 -10.98 4.09
N GLY A 152 4.70 -11.52 3.16
CA GLY A 152 4.35 -12.75 2.46
C GLY A 152 2.95 -12.64 1.86
N HIS A 153 2.12 -13.63 2.10
CA HIS A 153 0.72 -13.65 1.63
C HIS A 153 -0.27 -12.90 2.54
N ARG A 154 0.18 -12.16 3.54
CA ARG A 154 -0.67 -11.49 4.53
C ARG A 154 -0.73 -10.00 4.24
N ILE A 155 -1.93 -9.43 4.29
CA ILE A 155 -2.21 -8.03 4.01
C ILE A 155 -3.13 -7.47 5.09
N TRP A 156 -2.73 -6.34 5.68
CA TRP A 156 -3.54 -5.55 6.59
C TRP A 156 -3.61 -4.11 6.11
N LEU A 157 -4.81 -3.57 6.07
CA LEU A 157 -5.08 -2.15 5.80
C LEU A 157 -5.64 -1.51 7.05
N ALA A 158 -5.22 -0.29 7.34
CA ALA A 158 -5.80 0.50 8.42
C ALA A 158 -5.97 1.97 8.03
N ILE A 159 -7.02 2.60 8.53
CA ILE A 159 -7.28 4.03 8.38
C ILE A 159 -7.55 4.64 9.75
N ASN A 160 -6.87 5.73 10.05
CA ASN A 160 -7.02 6.51 11.30
C ASN A 160 -7.01 5.62 12.56
N GLY A 161 -6.10 4.62 12.60
CA GLY A 161 -5.95 3.72 13.75
C GLY A 161 -6.94 2.55 13.80
N ASN A 162 -7.71 2.31 12.73
CA ASN A 162 -8.69 1.23 12.69
C ASN A 162 -8.36 0.26 11.55
N ILE A 163 -8.20 -1.04 11.84
CA ILE A 163 -8.00 -2.06 10.81
C ILE A 163 -9.28 -2.21 10.01
N THR A 164 -9.18 -2.00 8.70
CA THR A 164 -10.29 -2.10 7.75
C THR A 164 -10.30 -3.42 7.01
N VAL A 165 -9.12 -3.97 6.74
CA VAL A 165 -8.91 -5.27 6.07
C VAL A 165 -7.82 -6.05 6.79
N ALA A 166 -8.01 -7.36 6.91
CA ALA A 166 -6.99 -8.33 7.30
C ALA A 166 -7.20 -9.60 6.48
N LEU A 167 -6.33 -9.85 5.49
CA LEU A 167 -6.45 -10.97 4.56
C LEU A 167 -5.17 -11.79 4.45
N ARG A 168 -5.35 -13.10 4.26
CA ARG A 168 -4.33 -14.01 3.72
C ARG A 168 -4.72 -14.34 2.28
N ASP A 169 -3.83 -14.03 1.33
CA ASP A 169 -4.05 -14.25 -0.10
C ASP A 169 -2.97 -15.16 -0.71
N PRO A 170 -3.17 -16.48 -0.69
CA PRO A 170 -2.16 -17.45 -1.12
C PRO A 170 -1.80 -17.41 -2.61
N ILE A 171 -2.63 -16.76 -3.42
CA ILE A 171 -2.48 -16.71 -4.89
C ILE A 171 -2.18 -15.30 -5.42
N GLY A 172 -2.01 -14.35 -4.52
CA GLY A 172 -1.76 -12.96 -4.91
C GLY A 172 -0.28 -12.64 -5.08
N GLU A 173 -0.04 -11.46 -5.59
CA GLU A 173 1.30 -10.94 -5.89
C GLU A 173 2.10 -10.72 -4.59
N LEU A 174 3.36 -11.16 -4.60
CA LEU A 174 4.29 -10.97 -3.48
C LEU A 174 5.24 -9.80 -3.69
N GLU A 175 5.31 -9.28 -4.91
CA GLU A 175 6.18 -8.16 -5.30
C GLU A 175 5.51 -7.31 -6.37
N GLY A 176 5.86 -6.04 -6.43
CA GLY A 176 5.45 -5.09 -7.48
C GLY A 176 5.71 -3.67 -7.06
N GLN A 177 5.17 -2.72 -7.80
CA GLN A 177 5.33 -1.29 -7.52
C GLN A 177 4.20 -0.76 -6.63
N ILE A 178 4.47 0.39 -6.02
CA ILE A 178 3.47 1.27 -5.41
C ILE A 178 3.06 2.29 -6.46
N SER A 179 1.77 2.63 -6.55
CA SER A 179 1.35 3.82 -7.26
C SER A 179 0.19 4.53 -6.56
N LEU A 180 0.04 5.81 -6.88
CA LEU A 180 -1.05 6.65 -6.41
C LEU A 180 -2.02 6.86 -7.56
N GLN A 181 -3.32 6.66 -7.32
CA GLN A 181 -4.33 6.82 -8.35
C GLN A 181 -5.11 8.12 -8.13
N VAL A 182 -5.42 8.83 -9.23
CA VAL A 182 -6.56 9.72 -9.34
C VAL A 182 -7.54 9.09 -10.33
N HIS A 183 -8.77 8.80 -9.86
CA HIS A 183 -9.74 8.04 -10.64
C HIS A 183 -10.41 8.90 -11.73
N GLY A 184 -10.68 8.30 -12.88
CA GLY A 184 -11.46 8.91 -13.94
C GLY A 184 -12.92 9.14 -13.52
N GLY A 185 -13.60 10.05 -14.22
CA GLY A 185 -15.03 10.29 -14.02
C GLY A 185 -15.36 11.74 -13.69
N MET A 186 -15.36 12.13 -12.44
CA MET A 186 -15.74 13.49 -12.01
C MET A 186 -14.51 14.41 -11.82
N PRO A 187 -14.70 15.73 -11.83
CA PRO A 187 -13.67 16.65 -11.35
C PRO A 187 -13.31 16.35 -9.89
N GLN A 188 -12.02 16.22 -9.61
CA GLN A 188 -11.54 15.88 -8.28
C GLN A 188 -10.10 16.30 -8.05
N LYS A 189 -9.71 16.32 -6.79
CA LYS A 189 -8.34 16.47 -6.32
C LYS A 189 -8.08 15.43 -5.22
N VAL A 190 -7.09 14.57 -5.42
CA VAL A 190 -6.54 13.71 -4.39
C VAL A 190 -5.16 14.21 -3.99
N ILE A 191 -4.87 14.21 -2.69
CA ILE A 191 -3.66 14.82 -2.15
C ILE A 191 -3.01 13.81 -1.22
N TYR A 192 -1.72 13.51 -1.45
CA TYR A 192 -0.96 12.53 -0.67
C TYR A 192 0.29 13.19 -0.06
N ARG A 193 0.60 12.88 1.20
CA ARG A 193 1.82 13.36 1.87
C ARG A 193 2.31 12.41 2.95
N ASP A 194 3.48 12.70 3.49
CA ASP A 194 4.10 11.95 4.59
C ASP A 194 4.27 10.46 4.24
N LEU A 195 4.71 10.17 3.00
CA LEU A 195 4.87 8.80 2.49
C LEU A 195 6.14 8.18 3.08
N THR A 196 5.97 7.23 3.99
CA THR A 196 7.06 6.47 4.61
C THR A 196 6.92 4.98 4.31
N LEU A 197 8.01 4.36 3.93
CA LEU A 197 8.11 2.95 3.57
C LEU A 197 9.11 2.26 4.49
N GLU A 198 8.69 1.19 5.15
CA GLU A 198 9.54 0.27 5.89
C GLU A 198 9.63 -1.02 5.07
N ARG A 199 10.85 -1.42 4.67
CA ARG A 199 11.09 -2.67 3.93
C ARG A 199 11.40 -3.79 4.91
N ASN A 200 10.88 -5.00 4.64
CA ASN A 200 11.02 -6.17 5.50
C ASN A 200 10.64 -5.85 6.96
N PRO A 201 9.44 -5.29 7.20
CA PRO A 201 9.02 -4.85 8.53
C PRO A 201 8.80 -6.04 9.47
N GLN A 202 8.91 -5.77 10.75
CA GLN A 202 8.29 -6.66 11.73
C GLN A 202 6.77 -6.64 11.53
N VAL A 203 6.12 -7.80 11.69
CA VAL A 203 4.65 -7.89 11.59
C VAL A 203 4.03 -7.30 12.84
N LYS A 204 3.88 -5.97 12.83
CA LYS A 204 3.20 -5.21 13.89
C LYS A 204 2.45 -4.01 13.32
N MET A 205 1.25 -3.75 13.84
CA MET A 205 0.42 -2.62 13.41
C MET A 205 -0.53 -2.21 14.55
N LEU A 206 -0.69 -0.91 14.78
CA LEU A 206 -1.61 -0.35 15.76
C LEU A 206 -1.47 -0.97 17.17
N GLY A 207 -0.25 -1.21 17.63
CA GLY A 207 0.02 -1.84 18.93
C GLY A 207 -0.18 -3.37 18.96
N MET A 208 -0.70 -3.97 17.88
CA MET A 208 -0.85 -5.43 17.77
C MET A 208 0.46 -6.06 17.28
N ASN A 209 0.86 -7.17 17.90
CA ASN A 209 1.95 -8.02 17.45
C ASN A 209 1.48 -9.02 16.38
N GLU A 210 2.40 -9.79 15.81
CA GLU A 210 2.13 -10.77 14.76
C GLU A 210 1.03 -11.77 15.16
N ALA A 211 1.12 -12.35 16.34
CA ALA A 211 0.12 -13.33 16.79
C ALA A 211 -1.30 -12.74 16.90
N ALA A 212 -1.43 -11.48 17.31
CA ALA A 212 -2.71 -10.80 17.37
C ALA A 212 -3.23 -10.43 15.98
N LEU A 213 -2.35 -10.00 15.07
CA LEU A 213 -2.70 -9.70 13.68
C LEU A 213 -3.11 -10.95 12.90
N ASP A 214 -2.44 -12.08 13.12
CA ASP A 214 -2.76 -13.34 12.44
C ASP A 214 -4.13 -13.91 12.86
N LYS A 215 -4.56 -13.70 14.11
CA LYS A 215 -5.88 -14.14 14.60
C LYS A 215 -7.06 -13.49 13.87
N ILE A 216 -6.88 -12.33 13.29
CA ILE A 216 -7.95 -11.61 12.58
C ILE A 216 -7.92 -11.81 11.07
N LEU A 217 -6.93 -12.54 10.53
CA LEU A 217 -6.83 -12.83 9.11
C LEU A 217 -8.01 -13.66 8.62
N LYS A 218 -8.51 -13.29 7.45
CA LYS A 218 -9.47 -14.07 6.67
C LYS A 218 -8.81 -14.53 5.38
N LEU A 219 -9.25 -15.66 4.83
CA LEU A 219 -8.80 -16.09 3.51
C LEU A 219 -9.42 -15.16 2.45
N ALA A 220 -8.57 -14.69 1.53
CA ALA A 220 -9.04 -13.90 0.40
C ALA A 220 -9.91 -14.76 -0.53
N PRO A 221 -10.98 -14.20 -1.11
CA PRO A 221 -11.75 -14.91 -2.13
C PRO A 221 -10.86 -15.16 -3.35
N LYS A 222 -11.04 -16.29 -4.02
CA LYS A 222 -10.33 -16.60 -5.27
C LYS A 222 -10.60 -15.56 -6.37
N GLY A 223 -11.69 -14.79 -6.22
CA GLY A 223 -12.13 -13.77 -7.17
C GLY A 223 -12.70 -14.37 -8.45
N PHE A 224 -13.30 -13.52 -9.25
CA PHE A 224 -13.77 -13.90 -10.58
C PHE A 224 -12.58 -13.85 -11.54
N ILE A 225 -11.91 -14.96 -11.76
CA ILE A 225 -10.94 -15.08 -12.85
C ILE A 225 -11.77 -15.14 -14.13
N LYS A 226 -11.82 -14.01 -14.87
CA LYS A 226 -12.39 -14.04 -16.23
C LYS A 226 -11.58 -15.07 -17.01
N PRO A 227 -12.21 -16.12 -17.59
CA PRO A 227 -11.48 -17.07 -18.43
C PRO A 227 -10.75 -16.26 -19.51
N LYS A 228 -9.44 -16.47 -19.67
CA LYS A 228 -8.71 -15.93 -20.81
C LYS A 228 -9.45 -16.44 -22.03
N GLY A 229 -10.06 -15.56 -22.80
CA GLY A 229 -10.80 -15.89 -23.99
C GLY A 229 -9.95 -16.79 -24.90
N LYS A 230 -10.61 -17.84 -25.39
CA LYS A 230 -10.11 -18.63 -26.50
C LYS A 230 -10.11 -17.78 -27.77
#